data_73c9bd59c9444ab76d1a37b482cd08de
#
_entry.id   73c9bd59c9444ab76d1a37b482cd08de
#
_cell.length_a   1.000
_cell.length_b   1.000
_cell.length_c   1.000
_cell.angle_alpha   90.00
_cell.angle_beta   90.00
_cell.angle_gamma   90.00
#
_symmetry.space_group_name_H-M   'P 1'
#
loop_
_entity.id
_entity.type
_entity.pdbx_description
1 polymer ?
#
loop_
_entity_poly.entity_id
_entity_poly.type
_entity_poly.pdbx_seq_one_letter_code
_entity_poly.pdbx_strand_id
1 'polypeptide(L)' 'MVDNIYDKWISIEEAAEYLGIKPVTLRGWILSKKEDIPANKIGKQWKFKVSELDEWVKSGKSAIN' A
#
# COMPACT_ATOMS: atom_id res chain seq x y z
N MET A 1 -8.25 -6.92 22.02
CA MET A 1 -8.11 -6.65 21.74
C MET A 1 -7.83 -6.12 20.99
N VAL A 2 -7.51 -5.81 20.64
CA VAL A 2 -7.21 -5.34 20.00
C VAL A 2 -6.91 -5.20 19.09
N ASP A 3 -6.87 -4.96 18.73
CA ASP A 3 -6.73 -4.83 17.98
C ASP A 3 -6.42 -4.75 16.74
N ASN A 4 -6.65 -4.72 16.23
CA ASN A 4 -6.58 -4.64 14.80
C ASN A 4 -6.65 -3.25 14.27
N ILE A 5 -6.40 -2.30 15.10
CA ILE A 5 -6.41 -0.91 14.72
C ILE A 5 -5.37 -0.65 13.64
N TYR A 6 -4.25 -1.34 13.73
CA TYR A 6 -3.15 -1.10 12.80
C TYR A 6 -3.22 -1.94 11.56
N ASP A 7 -4.21 -2.81 11.46
CA ASP A 7 -4.27 -3.73 10.35
C ASP A 7 -5.59 -3.63 9.61
N LYS A 8 -6.24 -2.51 9.72
CA LYS A 8 -7.48 -2.30 9.00
C LYS A 8 -7.19 -1.95 7.55
N TRP A 9 -8.18 -2.10 6.72
CA TRP A 9 -8.04 -1.71 5.31
C TRP A 9 -8.05 -0.20 5.19
N ILE A 10 -7.11 0.34 4.42
CA ILE A 10 -7.01 1.78 4.22
C ILE A 10 -7.08 2.08 2.72
N SER A 11 -7.39 3.32 2.41
CA SER A 11 -7.53 3.77 1.04
C SER A 11 -6.16 3.99 0.39
N ILE A 12 -6.18 4.23 -0.92
CA ILE A 12 -4.94 4.51 -1.63
C ILE A 12 -4.33 5.83 -1.15
N GLU A 13 -5.17 6.79 -0.83
CA GLU A 13 -4.68 8.06 -0.30
C GLU A 13 -3.98 7.87 1.04
N GLU A 14 -4.60 7.08 1.90
CA GLU A 14 -4.01 6.82 3.21
C GLU A 14 -2.75 5.99 3.08
N ALA A 15 -2.73 5.04 2.16
CA ALA A 15 -1.54 4.23 1.95
C ALA A 15 -0.38 5.08 1.43
N ALA A 16 -0.67 5.99 0.51
CA ALA A 16 0.36 6.87 -0.03
C ALA A 16 0.92 7.76 1.07
N GLU A 17 0.05 8.27 1.92
CA GLU A 17 0.50 9.10 3.02
C GLU A 17 1.39 8.31 3.97
N TYR A 18 0.99 7.07 4.25
CA TYR A 18 1.79 6.21 5.12
C TYR A 18 3.19 5.98 4.54
N LEU A 19 3.25 5.83 3.22
CA LEU A 19 4.53 5.58 2.54
C LEU A 19 5.31 6.85 2.26
N GLY A 20 4.67 8.01 2.44
CA GLY A 20 5.35 9.28 2.19
C GLY A 20 5.46 9.63 0.71
N ILE A 21 4.52 9.16 -0.10
CA ILE A 21 4.50 9.43 -1.52
C ILE A 21 3.16 9.99 -1.91
N LYS A 22 3.05 10.45 -3.14
CA LYS A 22 1.79 10.99 -3.64
C LYS A 22 0.87 9.87 -4.11
N PRO A 23 -0.43 10.03 -3.94
CA PRO A 23 -1.38 8.99 -4.40
C PRO A 23 -1.24 8.66 -5.87
N VAL A 24 -0.95 9.65 -6.72
CA VAL A 24 -0.79 9.41 -8.14
C VAL A 24 0.42 8.51 -8.40
N THR A 25 1.46 8.68 -7.61
CA THR A 25 2.65 7.84 -7.73
C THR A 25 2.32 6.41 -7.37
N LEU A 26 1.61 6.24 -6.25
CA LEU A 26 1.23 4.90 -5.82
C LEU A 26 0.33 4.22 -6.84
N ARG A 27 -0.63 4.97 -7.37
CA ARG A 27 -1.52 4.42 -8.39
C ARG A 27 -0.75 3.99 -9.62
N GLY A 28 0.24 4.77 -10.01
CA GLY A 28 1.08 4.43 -11.15
C GLY A 28 1.83 3.13 -10.93
N TRP A 29 2.34 2.94 -9.74
CA TRP A 29 3.04 1.69 -9.41
C TRP A 29 2.11 0.50 -9.52
N ILE A 30 0.88 0.64 -9.02
CA ILE A 30 -0.09 -0.44 -9.07
C ILE A 30 -0.43 -0.79 -10.51
N LEU A 31 -0.67 0.21 -11.33
CA LEU A 31 -1.10 -0.01 -12.70
C LEU A 31 0.01 -0.55 -13.59
N SER A 32 1.24 -0.13 -13.33
CA SER A 32 2.37 -0.57 -14.14
C SER A 32 2.79 -1.99 -13.79
N LYS A 33 2.45 -2.44 -12.60
CA LYS A 33 2.79 -3.77 -12.12
C LYS A 33 4.29 -4.01 -12.09
N LYS A 34 5.05 -2.95 -12.04
CA LYS A 34 6.50 -3.08 -11.91
C LYS A 34 6.91 -3.36 -10.48
N GLU A 35 6.05 -2.97 -9.56
CA GLU A 35 6.31 -3.18 -8.14
C GLU A 35 5.42 -4.29 -7.63
N ASP A 36 5.94 -5.06 -6.73
CA ASP A 36 5.18 -6.13 -6.11
C ASP A 36 4.47 -5.59 -4.88
N ILE A 37 3.69 -4.55 -5.08
CA ILE A 37 3.05 -3.86 -3.97
C ILE A 37 1.80 -4.61 -3.54
N PRO A 38 1.55 -4.72 -2.23
CA PRO A 38 0.40 -5.47 -1.71
C PRO A 38 -0.88 -4.66 -1.81
N ALA A 39 -1.41 -4.56 -3.00
CA ALA A 39 -2.65 -3.85 -3.26
C ALA A 39 -3.77 -4.83 -3.51
N ASN A 40 -4.92 -4.57 -2.90
CA ASN A 40 -6.09 -5.43 -3.04
C ASN A 40 -7.25 -4.60 -3.55
N LYS A 41 -7.93 -5.08 -4.57
CA LYS A 41 -9.05 -4.36 -5.13
C LYS A 41 -10.35 -4.89 -4.56
N ILE A 42 -11.06 -4.02 -3.87
CA ILE A 42 -12.34 -4.36 -3.27
C ILE A 42 -13.37 -3.50 -3.94
N GLY A 43 -14.24 -4.14 -4.73
CA GLY A 43 -15.16 -3.38 -5.56
C GLY A 43 -14.37 -2.57 -6.59
N LYS A 44 -14.53 -1.27 -6.55
CA LYS A 44 -13.84 -0.39 -7.49
C LYS A 44 -12.69 0.37 -6.84
N GLN A 45 -12.32 0.01 -5.62
CA GLN A 45 -11.31 0.77 -4.89
C GLN A 45 -10.16 -0.13 -4.49
N TRP A 46 -8.97 0.45 -4.55
CA TRP A 46 -7.78 -0.22 -4.04
C TRP A 46 -7.73 -0.06 -2.53
N LYS A 47 -7.45 -1.16 -1.85
CA LYS A 47 -7.32 -1.17 -0.40
C LYS A 47 -6.01 -1.80 0.00
N PHE A 48 -5.49 -1.35 1.12
CA PHE A 48 -4.18 -1.78 1.60
C PHE A 48 -4.26 -2.06 3.09
N LYS A 49 -3.34 -2.87 3.58
CA LYS A 49 -3.16 -3.04 5.01
C LYS A 49 -1.78 -2.53 5.39
N VAL A 50 -1.73 -1.80 6.49
CA VAL A 50 -0.47 -1.20 6.93
C VAL A 50 0.59 -2.27 7.17
N SER A 51 0.19 -3.39 7.75
CA SER A 51 1.15 -4.47 8.02
C SER A 51 1.77 -4.98 6.73
N GLU A 52 0.97 -5.09 5.67
CA GLU A 52 1.48 -5.57 4.40
C GLU A 52 2.38 -4.54 3.75
N LEU A 53 2.03 -3.27 3.86
CA LEU A 53 2.88 -2.21 3.33
C LEU A 53 4.22 -2.19 4.05
N ASP A 54 4.20 -2.36 5.35
CA ASP A 54 5.41 -2.36 6.13
C ASP A 54 6.33 -3.51 5.74
N GLU A 55 5.75 -4.69 5.55
CA GLU A 55 6.52 -5.83 5.12
C GLU A 55 7.12 -5.62 3.73
N TRP A 56 6.34 -5.01 2.85
CA TRP A 56 6.81 -4.74 1.50
C TRP A 56 8.00 -3.79 1.51
N VAL A 57 7.92 -2.75 2.32
CA VAL A 57 9.02 -1.80 2.42
C VAL A 57 10.25 -2.47 3.01
N LYS A 58 10.04 -3.26 4.06
CA LYS A 58 11.17 -3.91 4.73
C LYS A 58 11.85 -4.95 3.84
N SER A 59 11.12 -5.52 2.92
CA SER A 59 11.69 -6.55 2.05
C SER A 59 12.62 -5.96 1.00
N GLY A 60 12.63 -4.64 0.86
CA GLY A 60 13.50 -4.00 -0.10
C GLY A 60 13.01 -4.09 -1.52
N LYS A 61 11.75 -4.41 -1.71
CA LYS A 61 11.20 -4.54 -3.05
C LYS A 61 10.68 -3.24 -3.61
N SER A 62 10.82 -2.16 -2.87
CA SER A 62 10.35 -0.89 -3.37
C SER A 62 11.23 -0.42 -4.53
N ALA A 63 10.66 0.41 -5.38
CA ALA A 63 11.36 0.88 -6.57
C ALA A 63 12.53 1.78 -6.24
N ILE A 64 12.59 2.22 -5.02
CA ILE A 64 13.62 3.17 -4.63
C ILE A 64 14.99 2.55 -4.61
N ASN A 65 15.04 1.30 -4.46
CA ASN A 65 16.35 0.63 -4.40
C ASN A 65 16.96 0.39 -5.73
#